data_7a8ba35b5b4dfb315026ec83af7ab8e8
#
_entry.id   7a8ba35b5b4dfb315026ec83af7ab8e8
#
_cell.length_a   1.000
_cell.length_b   1.000
_cell.length_c   1.000
_cell.angle_alpha   90.00
_cell.angle_beta   90.00
_cell.angle_gamma   90.00
#
_symmetry.space_group_name_H-M   'P 1'
#
loop_
_entity.id
_entity.type
_entity.pdbx_description
1 polymer ?
#
loop_
_entity_poly.entity_id
_entity_poly.type
_entity_poly.pdbx_seq_one_letter_code
_entity_poly.pdbx_strand_id
1 'polypeptide(L)'
;VQEWGFFGFNVLDQTNLEESDSRDRSRRRGSRLSPEESARVADSIAGYWSITSDGDWILRRQNAVWKGFSGVTARWRDPWSAAFISWVMCEGGFGELSQFRRAIAHHSYIDQAIEARDDGRSKAAYVAHDVGELPLEPGDLVCSARRAAYRSIADRAENIGDGIRSHCDIVMKVDEPKDRILVIGGNVRGAVRLKLFAATFDRGSGP
;
A
#
# COMPACT_ATOMS: atom_id res chain seq x y z
N VAL A 1 -8.50 -7.10 -6.74
CA VAL A 1 -9.61 -7.87 -6.14
C VAL A 1 -9.24 -9.35 -5.98
N GLN A 2 -8.65 -10.00 -6.99
CA GLN A 2 -8.26 -11.42 -6.92
C GLN A 2 -7.35 -11.71 -5.72
N GLU A 3 -6.30 -10.94 -5.53
CA GLU A 3 -5.38 -11.07 -4.40
C GLU A 3 -6.10 -10.89 -3.04
N TRP A 4 -7.02 -9.94 -2.93
CA TRP A 4 -7.84 -9.80 -1.72
C TRP A 4 -8.67 -11.06 -1.45
N GLY A 5 -9.28 -11.66 -2.50
CA GLY A 5 -9.97 -12.94 -2.40
C GLY A 5 -9.04 -14.08 -1.99
N PHE A 6 -7.85 -14.17 -2.61
CA PHE A 6 -6.85 -15.17 -2.28
C PHE A 6 -6.38 -15.10 -0.82
N PHE A 7 -6.31 -13.90 -0.23
CA PHE A 7 -6.03 -13.68 1.19
C PHE A 7 -7.27 -13.80 2.11
N GLY A 8 -8.43 -14.27 1.61
CA GLY A 8 -9.61 -14.60 2.41
C GLY A 8 -10.61 -13.46 2.63
N PHE A 9 -10.70 -12.50 1.73
CA PHE A 9 -11.67 -11.38 1.74
C PHE A 9 -11.71 -10.58 3.06
N ASN A 10 -10.57 -10.46 3.72
CA ASN A 10 -10.48 -9.76 5.00
C ASN A 10 -10.76 -8.26 4.85
N VAL A 11 -11.65 -7.73 5.69
CA VAL A 11 -12.02 -6.31 5.76
C VAL A 11 -11.51 -5.70 7.08
N LEU A 12 -11.03 -4.47 7.01
CA LEU A 12 -10.66 -3.66 8.16
C LEU A 12 -11.44 -2.35 8.10
N ASP A 13 -12.45 -2.22 8.95
CA ASP A 13 -13.20 -0.98 9.07
C ASP A 13 -12.46 0.01 9.97
N GLN A 14 -12.17 1.19 9.44
CA GLN A 14 -11.50 2.31 10.11
C GLN A 14 -12.32 3.61 9.97
N THR A 15 -13.63 3.49 9.75
CA THR A 15 -14.52 4.66 9.65
C THR A 15 -14.75 5.32 11.00
N ASN A 16 -14.64 4.60 12.12
CA ASN A 16 -14.78 5.11 13.47
C ASN A 16 -13.41 5.28 14.15
N LEU A 17 -12.84 6.47 14.05
CA LEU A 17 -11.50 6.78 14.60
C LEU A 17 -11.46 6.69 16.13
N GLU A 18 -12.58 7.00 16.84
CA GLU A 18 -12.63 6.99 18.31
C GLU A 18 -12.60 5.57 18.92
N GLU A 19 -13.12 4.56 18.22
CA GLU A 19 -13.04 3.16 18.68
C GLU A 19 -11.72 2.47 18.42
N SER A 20 -10.86 3.03 17.56
CA SER A 20 -9.66 2.34 17.06
C SER A 20 -8.54 2.25 18.09
N ASP A 21 -8.47 3.15 19.06
CA ASP A 21 -7.27 3.29 19.90
C ASP A 21 -7.23 2.35 21.12
N SER A 22 -8.35 2.00 21.72
CA SER A 22 -8.39 1.16 22.94
C SER A 22 -8.63 -0.32 22.65
N ARG A 23 -9.51 -0.64 21.68
CA ARG A 23 -9.83 -2.04 21.31
C ARG A 23 -8.81 -2.67 20.36
N ASP A 24 -8.02 -1.85 19.64
CA ASP A 24 -7.11 -2.33 18.61
C ASP A 24 -5.86 -3.03 19.18
N ARG A 25 -5.43 -2.73 20.38
CA ARG A 25 -4.26 -3.39 21.01
C ARG A 25 -4.50 -4.87 21.29
N SER A 26 -5.71 -5.28 21.68
CA SER A 26 -6.04 -6.69 21.89
C SER A 26 -6.34 -7.42 20.57
N ARG A 27 -6.98 -6.75 19.62
CA ARG A 27 -7.24 -7.26 18.27
C ARG A 27 -5.98 -7.36 17.41
N ARG A 28 -4.95 -6.56 17.67
CA ARG A 28 -3.65 -6.66 16.97
C ARG A 28 -2.98 -8.03 17.11
N ARG A 29 -3.23 -8.77 18.18
CA ARG A 29 -2.71 -10.13 18.37
C ARG A 29 -3.49 -11.20 17.57
N GLY A 30 -4.80 -11.03 17.34
CA GLY A 30 -5.67 -12.03 16.74
C GLY A 30 -5.81 -11.96 15.21
N SER A 31 -5.14 -11.05 14.53
CA SER A 31 -5.40 -10.73 13.12
C SER A 31 -4.25 -11.03 12.15
N ARG A 32 -3.28 -11.84 12.55
CA ARG A 32 -2.19 -12.26 11.66
C ARG A 32 -2.52 -13.61 11.04
N LEU A 33 -2.02 -13.86 9.82
CA LEU A 33 -2.14 -15.16 9.17
C LEU A 33 -1.63 -16.29 10.09
N SER A 34 -2.32 -17.42 10.07
CA SER A 34 -1.83 -18.65 10.69
C SER A 34 -0.57 -19.16 9.97
N PRO A 35 0.19 -20.12 10.55
CA PRO A 35 1.31 -20.73 9.84
C PRO A 35 0.90 -21.35 8.49
N GLU A 36 -0.24 -22.03 8.43
CA GLU A 36 -0.77 -22.66 7.22
C GLU A 36 -1.16 -21.61 6.16
N GLU A 37 -1.85 -20.55 6.58
CA GLU A 37 -2.17 -19.44 5.70
C GLU A 37 -0.90 -18.73 5.20
N SER A 38 0.11 -18.58 6.06
CA SER A 38 1.39 -17.98 5.69
C SER A 38 2.12 -18.81 4.63
N ALA A 39 2.09 -20.14 4.75
CA ALA A 39 2.64 -21.04 3.75
C ALA A 39 1.87 -20.95 2.42
N ARG A 40 0.54 -20.94 2.47
CA ARG A 40 -0.33 -20.86 1.28
C ARG A 40 -0.06 -19.60 0.44
N VAL A 41 0.24 -18.48 1.06
CA VAL A 41 0.46 -17.20 0.36
C VAL A 41 1.94 -16.88 0.10
N ALA A 42 2.84 -17.78 0.48
CA ALA A 42 4.29 -17.52 0.41
C ALA A 42 4.75 -17.21 -1.02
N ASP A 43 4.28 -17.98 -2.00
CA ASP A 43 4.66 -17.83 -3.42
C ASP A 43 4.12 -16.53 -4.01
N SER A 44 2.89 -16.12 -3.67
CA SER A 44 2.35 -14.83 -4.12
C SER A 44 3.19 -13.67 -3.60
N ILE A 45 3.57 -13.70 -2.32
CA ILE A 45 4.41 -12.64 -1.74
C ILE A 45 5.82 -12.67 -2.37
N ALA A 46 6.37 -13.84 -2.68
CA ALA A 46 7.62 -13.95 -3.42
C ALA A 46 7.50 -13.31 -4.81
N GLY A 47 6.38 -13.54 -5.50
CA GLY A 47 6.06 -12.91 -6.79
C GLY A 47 6.02 -11.38 -6.71
N TYR A 48 5.46 -10.80 -5.63
CA TYR A 48 5.48 -9.34 -5.46
C TYR A 48 6.90 -8.78 -5.36
N TRP A 49 7.80 -9.49 -4.66
CA TRP A 49 9.21 -9.07 -4.55
C TRP A 49 9.97 -9.20 -5.86
N SER A 50 9.68 -10.23 -6.65
CA SER A 50 10.45 -10.56 -7.87
C SER A 50 10.41 -9.48 -8.94
N ILE A 51 9.37 -8.61 -8.94
CA ILE A 51 9.23 -7.55 -9.94
C ILE A 51 9.83 -6.21 -9.50
N THR A 52 10.40 -6.14 -8.31
CA THR A 52 11.09 -4.95 -7.81
C THR A 52 12.59 -5.05 -8.07
N SER A 53 13.24 -3.92 -8.40
CA SER A 53 14.68 -3.89 -8.72
C SER A 53 15.57 -4.42 -7.60
N ASP A 54 15.15 -4.22 -6.35
CA ASP A 54 15.92 -4.59 -5.16
C ASP A 54 15.33 -5.79 -4.39
N GLY A 55 14.39 -6.54 -5.00
CA GLY A 55 13.70 -7.64 -4.32
C GLY A 55 14.58 -8.88 -4.06
N ASP A 56 15.58 -9.10 -4.88
CA ASP A 56 16.39 -10.33 -4.85
C ASP A 56 17.07 -10.62 -3.51
N TRP A 57 17.61 -9.61 -2.84
CA TRP A 57 18.26 -9.83 -1.54
C TRP A 57 17.24 -10.18 -0.44
N ILE A 58 16.03 -9.64 -0.53
CA ILE A 58 14.91 -9.96 0.38
C ILE A 58 14.50 -11.41 0.17
N LEU A 59 14.34 -11.84 -1.10
CA LEU A 59 14.02 -13.23 -1.44
C LEU A 59 15.08 -14.20 -0.93
N ARG A 60 16.38 -13.90 -1.16
CA ARG A 60 17.49 -14.71 -0.64
C ARG A 60 17.46 -14.82 0.88
N ARG A 61 17.19 -13.71 1.58
CA ARG A 61 17.11 -13.67 3.05
C ARG A 61 15.90 -14.47 3.56
N GLN A 62 14.75 -14.35 2.94
CA GLN A 62 13.57 -15.12 3.30
C GLN A 62 13.75 -16.62 3.01
N ASN A 63 14.36 -16.97 1.88
CA ASN A 63 14.70 -18.35 1.55
C ASN A 63 15.64 -18.98 2.61
N ALA A 64 16.59 -18.23 3.15
CA ALA A 64 17.43 -18.71 4.24
C ALA A 64 16.60 -19.01 5.51
N VAL A 65 15.59 -18.21 5.82
CA VAL A 65 14.65 -18.47 6.92
C VAL A 65 13.83 -19.72 6.66
N TRP A 66 13.33 -19.91 5.44
CA TRP A 66 12.52 -21.09 5.06
C TRP A 66 13.30 -22.39 5.01
N LYS A 67 14.62 -22.33 4.80
CA LYS A 67 15.51 -23.51 4.93
C LYS A 67 15.73 -23.91 6.39
N GLY A 68 15.35 -23.07 7.35
CA GLY A 68 15.44 -23.37 8.77
C GLY A 68 14.27 -24.20 9.29
N PHE A 69 14.24 -24.39 10.61
CA PHE A 69 13.28 -25.27 11.31
C PHE A 69 11.81 -24.93 11.02
N SER A 70 11.45 -23.66 10.89
CA SER A 70 10.06 -23.25 10.67
C SER A 70 9.57 -23.45 9.23
N GLY A 71 10.47 -23.71 8.28
CA GLY A 71 10.11 -23.91 6.88
C GLY A 71 9.33 -22.72 6.29
N VAL A 72 8.51 -22.99 5.29
CA VAL A 72 7.67 -21.99 4.59
C VAL A 72 6.55 -21.41 5.45
N THR A 73 6.29 -21.97 6.63
CA THR A 73 5.36 -21.40 7.61
C THR A 73 5.92 -20.19 8.33
N ALA A 74 7.24 -19.96 8.24
CA ALA A 74 7.87 -18.77 8.78
C ALA A 74 7.35 -17.52 8.04
N ARG A 75 6.89 -16.56 8.83
CA ARG A 75 6.37 -15.30 8.30
C ARG A 75 7.45 -14.53 7.56
N TRP A 76 7.01 -13.73 6.58
CA TRP A 76 7.88 -12.76 5.92
C TRP A 76 8.44 -11.76 6.94
N ARG A 77 9.75 -11.60 6.90
CA ARG A 77 10.48 -10.69 7.80
C ARG A 77 10.33 -9.25 7.37
N ASP A 78 10.37 -9.03 6.06
CA ASP A 78 10.32 -7.69 5.47
C ASP A 78 8.90 -7.28 5.12
N PRO A 79 8.56 -5.97 5.32
CA PRO A 79 7.26 -5.44 4.95
C PRO A 79 7.09 -5.41 3.43
N TRP A 80 6.18 -6.16 2.89
CA TRP A 80 5.96 -6.34 1.45
C TRP A 80 4.84 -5.45 0.85
N SER A 81 4.38 -4.42 1.56
CA SER A 81 3.30 -3.56 1.08
C SER A 81 3.66 -2.79 -0.19
N ALA A 82 4.89 -2.28 -0.29
CA ALA A 82 5.34 -1.56 -1.49
C ALA A 82 5.56 -2.51 -2.68
N ALA A 83 6.08 -3.71 -2.43
CA ALA A 83 6.23 -4.74 -3.45
C ALA A 83 4.86 -5.17 -4.01
N PHE A 84 3.82 -5.30 -3.16
CA PHE A 84 2.46 -5.57 -3.60
C PHE A 84 1.92 -4.48 -4.55
N ILE A 85 2.04 -3.20 -4.18
CA ILE A 85 1.63 -2.09 -5.05
C ILE A 85 2.41 -2.15 -6.37
N SER A 86 3.73 -2.35 -6.31
CA SER A 86 4.58 -2.46 -7.50
C SER A 86 4.14 -3.60 -8.42
N TRP A 87 3.75 -4.74 -7.85
CA TRP A 87 3.23 -5.89 -8.59
C TRP A 87 1.88 -5.55 -9.25
N VAL A 88 0.94 -4.95 -8.51
CA VAL A 88 -0.37 -4.55 -9.07
C VAL A 88 -0.19 -3.60 -10.25
N MET A 89 0.73 -2.63 -10.15
CA MET A 89 0.99 -1.68 -11.23
C MET A 89 1.60 -2.37 -12.45
N CYS A 90 2.51 -3.32 -12.24
CA CYS A 90 3.09 -4.12 -13.33
C CYS A 90 2.01 -4.94 -14.05
N GLU A 91 1.16 -5.66 -13.32
CA GLU A 91 0.02 -6.42 -13.86
C GLU A 91 -1.01 -5.52 -14.55
N GLY A 92 -1.15 -4.27 -14.07
CA GLY A 92 -1.99 -3.23 -14.67
C GLY A 92 -1.43 -2.62 -15.95
N GLY A 93 -0.25 -3.07 -16.41
CA GLY A 93 0.35 -2.63 -17.68
C GLY A 93 1.41 -1.52 -17.53
N PHE A 94 1.73 -1.06 -16.33
CA PHE A 94 2.82 -0.10 -16.10
C PHE A 94 4.17 -0.84 -16.02
N GLY A 95 4.61 -1.38 -17.16
CA GLY A 95 5.82 -2.20 -17.26
C GLY A 95 7.11 -1.42 -17.15
N GLU A 96 7.12 -0.16 -17.60
CA GLU A 96 8.31 0.70 -17.62
C GLU A 96 8.51 1.43 -16.30
N LEU A 97 9.75 1.52 -15.80
CA LEU A 97 10.07 2.28 -14.58
C LEU A 97 9.81 3.79 -14.73
N SER A 98 9.82 4.30 -15.95
CA SER A 98 9.43 5.68 -16.25
C SER A 98 7.94 5.94 -16.03
N GLN A 99 7.09 4.92 -16.16
CA GLN A 99 5.66 4.99 -15.86
C GLN A 99 5.39 4.78 -14.37
N PHE A 100 6.01 3.77 -13.78
CA PHE A 100 5.90 3.49 -12.35
C PHE A 100 7.20 2.90 -11.79
N ARG A 101 7.84 3.62 -10.86
CA ARG A 101 9.11 3.24 -10.24
C ARG A 101 8.89 2.11 -9.22
N ARG A 102 8.74 0.87 -9.73
CA ARG A 102 8.56 -0.32 -8.88
C ARG A 102 9.71 -0.46 -7.90
N ALA A 103 9.41 -0.58 -6.61
CA ALA A 103 10.42 -0.58 -5.56
C ALA A 103 9.97 -1.35 -4.32
N ILE A 104 10.95 -1.65 -3.47
CA ILE A 104 10.74 -2.29 -2.16
C ILE A 104 10.19 -1.32 -1.10
N ALA A 105 10.13 -0.03 -1.41
CA ALA A 105 9.67 1.02 -0.49
C ALA A 105 8.73 2.00 -1.20
N HIS A 106 7.67 2.41 -0.51
CA HIS A 106 6.63 3.29 -1.06
C HIS A 106 7.16 4.66 -1.49
N HIS A 107 8.16 5.21 -0.78
CA HIS A 107 8.68 6.53 -1.10
C HIS A 107 9.19 6.64 -2.53
N SER A 108 9.72 5.58 -3.13
CA SER A 108 10.30 5.62 -4.48
C SER A 108 9.30 6.06 -5.55
N TYR A 109 8.07 5.56 -5.53
CA TYR A 109 7.05 5.96 -6.50
C TYR A 109 6.22 7.17 -6.02
N ILE A 110 6.19 7.46 -4.71
CA ILE A 110 5.67 8.73 -4.19
C ILE A 110 6.54 9.88 -4.72
N ASP A 111 7.85 9.75 -4.62
CA ASP A 111 8.81 10.73 -5.12
C ASP A 111 8.69 10.92 -6.63
N GLN A 112 8.55 9.83 -7.38
CA GLN A 112 8.30 9.90 -8.82
C GLN A 112 7.02 10.69 -9.16
N ALA A 113 5.95 10.50 -8.39
CA ALA A 113 4.69 11.22 -8.61
C ALA A 113 4.80 12.71 -8.24
N ILE A 114 5.64 13.05 -7.24
CA ILE A 114 5.95 14.44 -6.88
C ILE A 114 6.79 15.09 -7.98
N GLU A 115 7.85 14.43 -8.44
CA GLU A 115 8.68 14.89 -9.56
C GLU A 115 7.84 15.13 -10.83
N ALA A 116 6.85 14.26 -11.09
CA ALA A 116 5.96 14.38 -12.25
C ALA A 116 5.01 15.58 -12.18
N ARG A 117 4.69 16.07 -10.99
CA ARG A 117 3.83 17.25 -10.80
C ARG A 117 4.44 18.50 -11.43
N ASP A 118 5.75 18.64 -11.37
CA ASP A 118 6.49 19.79 -11.87
C ASP A 118 7.00 19.58 -13.31
N ASP A 119 7.02 18.34 -13.79
CA ASP A 119 7.49 17.97 -15.12
C ASP A 119 6.31 17.65 -16.06
N GLY A 120 5.85 18.65 -16.81
CA GLY A 120 4.76 18.48 -17.80
C GLY A 120 5.06 17.51 -18.96
N ARG A 121 6.27 16.93 -19.05
CA ARG A 121 6.67 15.90 -20.02
C ARG A 121 6.92 14.54 -19.37
N SER A 122 6.63 14.41 -18.09
CA SER A 122 6.78 13.13 -17.37
C SER A 122 5.94 12.04 -18.02
N LYS A 123 6.51 10.82 -18.07
CA LYS A 123 5.79 9.59 -18.46
C LYS A 123 5.19 8.86 -17.28
N ALA A 124 5.31 9.41 -16.07
CA ALA A 124 4.79 8.80 -14.85
C ALA A 124 3.26 8.65 -14.96
N ALA A 125 2.77 7.47 -14.54
CA ALA A 125 1.34 7.16 -14.54
C ALA A 125 0.57 7.92 -13.45
N TYR A 126 1.29 8.42 -12.44
CA TYR A 126 0.72 9.16 -11.33
C TYR A 126 1.37 10.52 -11.18
N VAL A 127 0.55 11.49 -10.82
CA VAL A 127 0.96 12.83 -10.39
C VAL A 127 0.49 13.01 -8.94
N ALA A 128 1.36 13.55 -8.08
CA ALA A 128 1.02 13.74 -6.67
C ALA A 128 0.12 14.97 -6.47
N HIS A 129 -0.87 14.82 -5.60
CA HIS A 129 -1.76 15.89 -5.15
C HIS A 129 -1.91 15.84 -3.64
N ASP A 130 -1.99 16.99 -2.98
CA ASP A 130 -2.36 17.05 -1.58
C ASP A 130 -3.85 16.73 -1.40
N VAL A 131 -4.20 16.24 -0.22
CA VAL A 131 -5.59 15.88 0.09
C VAL A 131 -6.50 17.11 -0.07
N GLY A 132 -7.54 16.97 -0.88
CA GLY A 132 -8.50 18.03 -1.16
C GLY A 132 -8.20 18.87 -2.41
N GLU A 133 -7.06 18.67 -3.09
CA GLU A 133 -6.80 19.37 -4.36
C GLU A 133 -7.63 18.82 -5.52
N LEU A 134 -7.82 17.49 -5.55
CA LEU A 134 -8.64 16.82 -6.56
C LEU A 134 -9.57 15.78 -5.92
N PRO A 135 -10.71 15.47 -6.53
CA PRO A 135 -11.54 14.34 -6.15
C PRO A 135 -10.77 13.02 -6.31
N LEU A 136 -10.97 12.09 -5.38
CA LEU A 136 -10.42 10.75 -5.49
C LEU A 136 -11.20 9.91 -6.50
N GLU A 137 -10.48 9.10 -7.28
CA GLU A 137 -11.04 8.16 -8.23
C GLU A 137 -10.56 6.72 -7.98
N PRO A 138 -11.34 5.70 -8.38
CA PRO A 138 -10.85 4.32 -8.39
C PRO A 138 -9.58 4.18 -9.24
N GLY A 139 -8.55 3.58 -8.64
CA GLY A 139 -7.20 3.47 -9.24
C GLY A 139 -6.18 4.39 -8.61
N ASP A 140 -6.59 5.46 -7.95
CA ASP A 140 -5.68 6.36 -7.23
C ASP A 140 -4.95 5.64 -6.10
N LEU A 141 -3.79 6.19 -5.74
CA LEU A 141 -3.03 5.79 -4.57
C LEU A 141 -3.21 6.79 -3.43
N VAL A 142 -3.78 6.34 -2.33
CA VAL A 142 -3.80 7.11 -1.08
C VAL A 142 -2.58 6.73 -0.26
N CYS A 143 -1.66 7.67 -0.08
CA CYS A 143 -0.39 7.47 0.58
C CYS A 143 -0.29 8.29 1.86
N SER A 144 0.33 7.72 2.90
CA SER A 144 0.58 8.42 4.16
C SER A 144 1.96 8.09 4.72
N ALA A 145 2.63 9.10 5.28
CA ALA A 145 3.84 8.89 6.05
C ALA A 145 3.53 8.25 7.41
N ARG A 146 4.39 7.35 7.87
CA ARG A 146 4.31 6.86 9.24
C ARG A 146 4.95 7.87 10.19
N ARG A 147 4.35 8.07 11.38
CA ARG A 147 4.85 8.98 12.42
C ARG A 147 4.93 10.45 12.00
N ALA A 148 4.03 10.87 11.10
CA ALA A 148 3.98 12.26 10.62
C ALA A 148 5.34 12.80 10.11
N ALA A 149 6.10 11.93 9.40
CA ALA A 149 7.39 12.32 8.84
C ALA A 149 7.27 13.43 7.78
N TYR A 150 6.13 13.52 7.11
CA TYR A 150 5.71 14.64 6.25
C TYR A 150 4.18 14.72 6.24
N ARG A 151 3.61 15.89 5.95
CA ARG A 151 2.16 16.14 5.92
C ARG A 151 1.66 16.66 4.59
N SER A 152 2.56 17.13 3.73
CA SER A 152 2.27 17.70 2.42
C SER A 152 3.29 17.23 1.39
N ILE A 153 2.97 17.47 0.13
CA ILE A 153 3.92 17.28 -0.98
C ILE A 153 5.14 18.18 -0.78
N ALA A 154 4.94 19.43 -0.36
CA ALA A 154 6.03 20.37 -0.12
C ALA A 154 7.00 19.83 0.94
N ASP A 155 6.49 19.33 2.07
CA ASP A 155 7.34 18.73 3.12
C ASP A 155 8.15 17.53 2.56
N ARG A 156 7.55 16.70 1.71
CA ARG A 156 8.23 15.56 1.12
C ARG A 156 9.26 15.96 0.07
N ALA A 157 8.96 17.00 -0.72
CA ALA A 157 9.82 17.50 -1.77
C ALA A 157 11.19 17.97 -1.26
N GLU A 158 11.26 18.48 -0.02
CA GLU A 158 12.53 18.83 0.63
C GLU A 158 13.47 17.65 0.86
N ASN A 159 12.94 16.41 0.84
CA ASN A 159 13.66 15.18 1.19
C ASN A 159 13.45 14.08 0.15
N ILE A 160 13.34 14.44 -1.14
CA ILE A 160 13.24 13.49 -2.25
C ILE A 160 14.45 12.53 -2.23
N GLY A 161 14.19 11.23 -2.37
CA GLY A 161 15.21 10.18 -2.33
C GLY A 161 15.50 9.63 -0.94
N ASP A 162 15.20 10.36 0.12
CA ASP A 162 15.41 9.87 1.48
C ASP A 162 14.44 8.75 1.84
N GLY A 163 14.96 7.71 2.47
CA GLY A 163 14.18 6.55 2.91
C GLY A 163 13.21 6.89 4.03
N ILE A 164 11.93 7.08 3.70
CA ILE A 164 10.87 7.37 4.67
C ILE A 164 9.89 6.20 4.75
N ARG A 165 9.51 5.82 5.97
CA ARG A 165 8.46 4.84 6.19
C ARG A 165 7.10 5.45 5.85
N SER A 166 6.50 4.92 4.79
CA SER A 166 5.18 5.31 4.29
C SER A 166 4.33 4.07 4.01
N HIS A 167 3.09 4.28 3.69
CA HIS A 167 2.17 3.24 3.23
C HIS A 167 1.23 3.83 2.19
N CYS A 168 0.97 3.07 1.13
CA CYS A 168 -0.01 3.41 0.10
C CYS A 168 -1.02 2.29 -0.04
N ASP A 169 -2.25 2.67 -0.34
CA ASP A 169 -3.37 1.80 -0.67
C ASP A 169 -3.99 2.25 -1.99
N ILE A 170 -4.56 1.31 -2.74
CA ILE A 170 -5.23 1.59 -4.01
C ILE A 170 -6.71 1.86 -3.73
N VAL A 171 -7.24 2.98 -4.22
CA VAL A 171 -8.67 3.29 -4.14
C VAL A 171 -9.43 2.32 -5.04
N MET A 172 -10.40 1.62 -4.46
CA MET A 172 -11.27 0.68 -5.18
C MET A 172 -12.64 1.26 -5.43
N LYS A 173 -13.12 2.09 -4.51
CA LYS A 173 -14.43 2.73 -4.60
C LYS A 173 -14.46 3.98 -3.73
N VAL A 174 -15.07 5.02 -4.26
CA VAL A 174 -15.54 6.20 -3.54
C VAL A 174 -17.03 5.98 -3.23
N ASP A 175 -17.42 5.97 -1.96
CA ASP A 175 -18.79 5.68 -1.48
C ASP A 175 -19.32 6.93 -0.75
N GLU A 176 -19.56 7.97 -1.53
CA GLU A 176 -20.02 9.29 -1.04
C GLU A 176 -21.31 9.21 -0.18
N PRO A 177 -22.32 8.37 -0.55
CA PRO A 177 -23.52 8.25 0.29
C PRO A 177 -23.25 7.77 1.71
N LYS A 178 -22.08 7.13 1.93
CA LYS A 178 -21.67 6.58 3.24
C LYS A 178 -20.47 7.31 3.83
N ASP A 179 -20.11 8.46 3.30
CA ASP A 179 -18.95 9.27 3.73
C ASP A 179 -17.67 8.43 3.94
N ARG A 180 -17.33 7.59 2.95
CA ARG A 180 -16.20 6.69 3.05
C ARG A 180 -15.55 6.36 1.71
N ILE A 181 -14.30 5.93 1.77
CA ILE A 181 -13.59 5.30 0.66
C ILE A 181 -13.23 3.86 1.01
N LEU A 182 -13.20 3.00 -0.01
CA LEU A 182 -12.76 1.62 0.07
C LEU A 182 -11.40 1.51 -0.63
N VAL A 183 -10.39 1.05 0.09
CA VAL A 183 -9.04 0.91 -0.45
C VAL A 183 -8.48 -0.47 -0.21
N ILE A 184 -7.60 -0.95 -1.08
CA ILE A 184 -6.88 -2.23 -0.90
C ILE A 184 -5.39 -1.95 -0.69
N GLY A 185 -4.83 -2.56 0.35
CA GLY A 185 -3.41 -2.51 0.66
C GLY A 185 -2.80 -3.88 0.92
N GLY A 186 -1.51 -3.98 0.58
CA GLY A 186 -0.69 -5.15 0.90
C GLY A 186 -0.06 -5.07 2.27
N ASN A 187 0.23 -6.22 2.86
CA ASN A 187 0.85 -6.37 4.18
C ASN A 187 0.09 -5.66 5.32
N VAL A 188 -1.20 -5.47 5.15
CA VAL A 188 -2.08 -4.95 6.19
C VAL A 188 -2.32 -6.09 7.19
N ARG A 189 -1.61 -6.06 8.31
CA ARG A 189 -1.57 -7.17 9.29
C ARG A 189 -1.18 -8.51 8.67
N GLY A 190 -0.25 -8.48 7.71
CA GLY A 190 0.28 -9.67 7.04
C GLY A 190 -0.54 -10.20 5.87
N ALA A 191 -1.58 -9.51 5.45
CA ALA A 191 -2.46 -9.93 4.34
C ALA A 191 -2.73 -8.78 3.36
N VAL A 192 -3.28 -9.11 2.19
CA VAL A 192 -3.96 -8.13 1.33
C VAL A 192 -5.35 -7.92 1.91
N ARG A 193 -5.70 -6.67 2.24
CA ARG A 193 -6.97 -6.33 2.89
C ARG A 193 -7.68 -5.17 2.24
N LEU A 194 -9.01 -5.27 2.21
CA LEU A 194 -9.87 -4.12 1.99
C LEU A 194 -9.95 -3.32 3.28
N LYS A 195 -9.77 -2.01 3.19
CA LYS A 195 -9.94 -1.07 4.29
C LYS A 195 -11.04 -0.07 3.94
N LEU A 196 -11.81 0.32 4.94
CA LEU A 196 -12.78 1.39 4.85
C LEU A 196 -12.25 2.56 5.66
N PHE A 197 -12.11 3.73 5.02
CA PHE A 197 -11.75 4.97 5.68
C PHE A 197 -12.93 5.93 5.66
N ALA A 198 -13.14 6.65 6.74
CA ALA A 198 -14.01 7.83 6.71
C ALA A 198 -13.44 8.86 5.72
N ALA A 199 -14.30 9.47 4.95
CA ALA A 199 -13.95 10.53 4.00
C ALA A 199 -15.01 11.62 4.06
N THR A 200 -14.58 12.87 3.92
CA THR A 200 -15.48 14.01 3.75
C THR A 200 -15.52 14.39 2.28
N PHE A 201 -16.71 14.63 1.77
CA PHE A 201 -16.93 15.05 0.40
C PHE A 201 -17.50 16.47 0.40
N ASP A 202 -16.98 17.34 -0.46
CA ASP A 202 -17.58 18.64 -0.69
C ASP A 202 -18.88 18.42 -1.47
N ARG A 203 -20.00 18.44 -0.75
CA ARG A 203 -21.34 18.25 -1.32
C ARG A 203 -21.89 19.54 -1.94
N GLY A 204 -21.01 20.52 -2.24
CA GLY A 204 -21.40 21.81 -2.79
C GLY A 204 -22.75 22.29 -2.21
N SER A 205 -22.79 23.33 -1.46
CA SER A 205 -24.06 23.97 -1.13
C SER A 205 -24.78 24.23 -2.47
N GLY A 206 -25.75 23.34 -2.79
CA GLY A 206 -26.61 23.52 -3.98
C GLY A 206 -27.24 24.91 -3.98
N PRO A 207 -27.62 25.40 -5.16
CA PRO A 207 -28.20 26.71 -5.30
C PRO A 207 -29.42 26.94 -4.44
#